data_d5620da2582af604a675ddf0a4acb165
#
_entry.id   d5620da2582af604a675ddf0a4acb165
#
_cell.length_a   1.000
_cell.length_b   1.000
_cell.length_c   1.000
_cell.angle_alpha   90.00
_cell.angle_beta   90.00
_cell.angle_gamma   90.00
#
_symmetry.space_group_name_H-M   'P 1'
#
loop_
_entity.id
_entity.type
_entity.pdbx_description
1 polymer ?
#
loop_
_entity_poly.entity_id
_entity_poly.type
_entity_poly.pdbx_seq_one_letter_code
_entity_poly.pdbx_strand_id
1 'polypeptide(L)'
;MQAPTDDIDFMLTLNPHGWSTCLVFVQGKVYELYITHVFGDPYYDFIHALELLMTGQNSVSFFWYDEPGGNQIEIVRLSSEKHKAFVRIQGFSESFGDEIKNLEELISFEININSLLIIAYLQLKKRSYR
;
A
#
# COMPACT_ATOMS: atom_id res chain seq x y z
N MET A 1 -11.31 8.84 23.05
CA MET A 1 -11.62 9.05 21.64
C MET A 1 -10.37 8.80 20.81
N GLN A 2 -10.54 8.18 19.72
CA GLN A 2 -9.43 7.75 18.88
C GLN A 2 -9.36 8.62 17.63
N ALA A 3 -8.19 9.12 17.32
CA ALA A 3 -7.94 9.81 16.06
C ALA A 3 -7.08 8.90 15.20
N PRO A 4 -7.66 7.86 14.62
CA PRO A 4 -6.89 6.77 14.02
C PRO A 4 -5.99 7.20 12.88
N THR A 5 -6.33 8.28 12.20
CA THR A 5 -5.55 8.70 11.04
C THR A 5 -4.32 9.51 11.40
N ASP A 6 -4.18 9.91 12.68
CA ASP A 6 -3.12 10.83 13.07
C ASP A 6 -1.75 10.17 13.18
N ASP A 7 -1.73 8.86 13.41
CA ASP A 7 -0.48 8.13 13.60
C ASP A 7 -0.17 7.16 12.47
N ILE A 8 -0.57 7.51 11.26
CA ILE A 8 -0.32 6.66 10.09
C ILE A 8 0.47 7.44 9.06
N ASP A 9 1.55 6.83 8.60
CA ASP A 9 2.39 7.41 7.57
C ASP A 9 3.06 6.28 6.80
N PHE A 10 3.59 6.56 5.65
CA PHE A 10 4.45 5.61 4.97
C PHE A 10 5.52 6.34 4.17
N MET A 11 6.63 5.65 3.95
CA MET A 11 7.78 6.22 3.27
C MET A 11 8.31 5.22 2.24
N LEU A 12 8.41 5.67 0.99
CA LEU A 12 8.96 4.87 -0.09
C LEU A 12 10.43 5.26 -0.30
N THR A 13 11.28 4.27 -0.40
CA THR A 13 12.70 4.48 -0.64
C THR A 13 13.15 3.63 -1.81
N LEU A 14 13.73 4.26 -2.81
CA LEU A 14 14.31 3.54 -3.94
C LEU A 14 15.70 3.05 -3.56
N ASN A 15 15.89 1.75 -3.62
CA ASN A 15 17.18 1.11 -3.34
C ASN A 15 17.88 0.77 -4.65
N PRO A 16 19.16 0.45 -4.63
CA PRO A 16 19.85 0.05 -5.85
C PRO A 16 19.33 -1.28 -6.41
N HIS A 17 19.62 -1.52 -7.68
CA HIS A 17 19.36 -2.81 -8.35
C HIS A 17 17.89 -3.18 -8.50
N GLY A 18 17.00 -2.18 -8.64
CA GLY A 18 15.60 -2.45 -8.94
C GLY A 18 14.75 -2.87 -7.76
N TRP A 19 15.15 -2.47 -6.56
CA TRP A 19 14.38 -2.72 -5.35
C TRP A 19 13.93 -1.42 -4.71
N SER A 20 12.82 -1.51 -3.99
CA SER A 20 12.34 -0.41 -3.15
C SER A 20 11.95 -0.96 -1.80
N THR A 21 11.87 -0.08 -0.82
CA THR A 21 11.27 -0.41 0.46
C THR A 21 10.15 0.57 0.76
N CYS A 22 9.12 0.08 1.43
CA CYS A 22 8.06 0.92 1.97
C CYS A 22 7.99 0.69 3.46
N LEU A 23 8.22 1.75 4.23
CA LEU A 23 8.02 1.70 5.67
C LEU A 23 6.61 2.20 5.96
N VAL A 24 5.83 1.41 6.67
CA VAL A 24 4.48 1.77 7.06
C VAL A 24 4.48 1.99 8.55
N PHE A 25 4.10 3.19 8.97
CA PHE A 25 4.06 3.57 10.38
C PHE A 25 2.61 3.61 10.85
N VAL A 26 2.28 2.77 11.83
CA VAL A 26 0.92 2.70 12.35
C VAL A 26 1.00 2.73 13.87
N GLN A 27 0.60 3.86 14.46
CA GLN A 27 0.51 4.01 15.92
C GLN A 27 1.79 3.59 16.65
N GLY A 28 2.91 4.10 16.18
CA GLY A 28 4.20 3.87 16.82
C GLY A 28 4.91 2.59 16.41
N LYS A 29 4.30 1.77 15.57
CA LYS A 29 4.92 0.55 15.05
C LYS A 29 5.31 0.76 13.61
N VAL A 30 6.40 0.10 13.21
CA VAL A 30 6.94 0.18 11.87
C VAL A 30 6.88 -1.20 11.21
N TYR A 31 6.38 -1.22 9.97
CA TYR A 31 6.33 -2.42 9.15
C TYR A 31 7.09 -2.14 7.87
N GLU A 32 8.00 -3.03 7.51
CA GLU A 32 8.84 -2.85 6.33
C GLU A 32 8.41 -3.79 5.22
N LEU A 33 8.11 -3.23 4.06
CA LEU A 33 7.75 -3.99 2.87
C LEU A 33 8.86 -3.85 1.85
N TYR A 34 9.31 -4.98 1.30
CA TYR A 34 10.30 -5.00 0.23
C TYR A 34 9.58 -5.16 -1.10
N ILE A 35 10.00 -4.43 -2.10
CA ILE A 35 9.31 -4.36 -3.38
C ILE A 35 10.32 -4.53 -4.51
N THR A 36 10.11 -5.57 -5.33
CA THR A 36 10.93 -5.74 -6.53
C THR A 36 10.27 -5.05 -7.72
N HIS A 37 11.08 -4.53 -8.63
CA HIS A 37 10.61 -3.92 -9.87
C HIS A 37 10.68 -4.88 -11.05
N VAL A 38 11.00 -6.14 -10.81
CA VAL A 38 11.17 -7.16 -11.86
C VAL A 38 9.85 -7.45 -12.57
N PHE A 39 8.73 -7.41 -11.86
CA PHE A 39 7.42 -7.80 -12.40
C PHE A 39 6.61 -6.63 -12.93
N GLY A 40 7.23 -5.48 -13.16
CA GLY A 40 6.54 -4.31 -13.65
C GLY A 40 6.83 -3.10 -12.80
N ASP A 41 5.98 -2.08 -12.92
CA ASP A 41 6.14 -0.85 -12.16
C ASP A 41 5.20 -0.86 -10.94
N PRO A 42 5.71 -1.13 -9.74
CA PRO A 42 4.86 -1.20 -8.55
C PRO A 42 4.25 0.16 -8.19
N TYR A 43 4.89 1.24 -8.57
CA TYR A 43 4.33 2.57 -8.31
C TYR A 43 3.16 2.86 -9.24
N TYR A 44 3.21 2.37 -10.47
CA TYR A 44 2.08 2.50 -11.37
C TYR A 44 0.85 1.80 -10.80
N ASP A 45 1.02 0.59 -10.30
CA ASP A 45 -0.09 -0.16 -9.71
C ASP A 45 -0.71 0.58 -8.54
N PHE A 46 0.12 1.19 -7.71
CA PHE A 46 -0.33 1.99 -6.58
C PHE A 46 -1.10 3.22 -7.06
N ILE A 47 -0.53 3.97 -8.00
CA ILE A 47 -1.17 5.16 -8.56
C ILE A 47 -2.52 4.80 -9.19
N HIS A 48 -2.55 3.73 -9.98
CA HIS A 48 -3.77 3.30 -10.65
C HIS A 48 -4.87 2.94 -9.64
N ALA A 49 -4.51 2.24 -8.56
CA ALA A 49 -5.45 1.91 -7.51
C ALA A 49 -6.03 3.18 -6.87
N LEU A 50 -5.17 4.18 -6.59
CA LEU A 50 -5.63 5.44 -6.01
C LEU A 50 -6.53 6.21 -6.97
N GLU A 51 -6.24 6.18 -8.27
CA GLU A 51 -7.09 6.80 -9.28
C GLU A 51 -8.47 6.17 -9.32
N LEU A 52 -8.54 4.85 -9.26
CA LEU A 52 -9.81 4.14 -9.21
C LEU A 52 -10.60 4.52 -7.95
N LEU A 53 -9.92 4.62 -6.83
CA LEU A 53 -10.56 5.03 -5.58
C LEU A 53 -11.12 6.45 -5.70
N MET A 54 -10.36 7.36 -6.31
CA MET A 54 -10.79 8.74 -6.51
C MET A 54 -11.98 8.85 -7.45
N THR A 55 -12.12 7.94 -8.41
CA THR A 55 -13.23 7.98 -9.38
C THR A 55 -14.49 7.28 -8.86
N GLY A 56 -14.50 6.85 -7.60
CA GLY A 56 -15.70 6.33 -6.97
C GLY A 56 -15.72 4.84 -6.73
N GLN A 57 -14.66 4.12 -7.07
CA GLN A 57 -14.58 2.71 -6.71
C GLN A 57 -14.56 2.57 -5.20
N ASN A 58 -15.28 1.60 -4.68
CA ASN A 58 -15.35 1.38 -3.23
C ASN A 58 -14.27 0.43 -2.72
N SER A 59 -13.65 -0.34 -3.61
CA SER A 59 -12.64 -1.31 -3.23
C SER A 59 -11.61 -1.41 -4.34
N VAL A 60 -10.34 -1.32 -3.98
CA VAL A 60 -9.23 -1.48 -4.90
C VAL A 60 -8.17 -2.35 -4.24
N SER A 61 -7.38 -3.04 -5.06
CA SER A 61 -6.27 -3.83 -4.54
C SER A 61 -5.15 -3.89 -5.57
N PHE A 62 -3.96 -4.15 -5.09
CA PHE A 62 -2.79 -4.34 -5.94
C PHE A 62 -1.76 -5.17 -5.20
N PHE A 63 -0.75 -5.65 -5.94
CA PHE A 63 0.32 -6.48 -5.38
C PHE A 63 1.66 -5.76 -5.48
N TRP A 64 2.44 -5.88 -4.44
CA TRP A 64 3.86 -5.51 -4.44
C TRP A 64 4.65 -6.79 -4.19
N TYR A 65 5.33 -7.27 -5.21
CA TYR A 65 6.06 -8.52 -5.16
C TYR A 65 7.44 -8.36 -4.52
N ASP A 66 7.85 -9.39 -3.80
CA ASP A 66 9.13 -9.46 -3.09
C ASP A 66 9.71 -10.87 -3.26
N GLU A 67 9.98 -11.29 -4.42
CA GLU A 67 10.40 -12.64 -4.83
C GLU A 67 10.94 -13.53 -3.72
N PRO A 68 10.34 -14.72 -3.50
CA PRO A 68 9.22 -15.31 -4.25
C PRO A 68 7.85 -14.88 -3.74
N GLY A 69 7.78 -14.17 -2.65
CA GLY A 69 6.55 -13.74 -2.03
C GLY A 69 6.18 -12.32 -2.40
N GLY A 70 5.52 -11.65 -1.47
CA GLY A 70 5.13 -10.27 -1.65
C GLY A 70 4.01 -9.87 -0.71
N ASN A 71 3.36 -8.77 -1.08
CA ASN A 71 2.27 -8.21 -0.29
C ASN A 71 1.11 -7.86 -1.19
N GLN A 72 -0.10 -8.12 -0.70
CA GLN A 72 -1.32 -7.65 -1.30
C GLN A 72 -1.85 -6.50 -0.47
N ILE A 73 -2.11 -5.38 -1.10
CA ILE A 73 -2.65 -4.20 -0.43
C ILE A 73 -4.09 -4.02 -0.91
N GLU A 74 -5.02 -3.98 0.04
CA GLU A 74 -6.43 -3.75 -0.23
C GLU A 74 -6.86 -2.45 0.43
N ILE A 75 -7.62 -1.64 -0.29
CA ILE A 75 -8.16 -0.40 0.23
C ILE A 75 -9.66 -0.43 -0.01
N VAL A 76 -10.45 -0.38 1.06
CA VAL A 76 -11.90 -0.46 0.99
C VAL A 76 -12.50 0.78 1.65
N ARG A 77 -13.29 1.53 0.87
CA ARG A 77 -13.99 2.70 1.38
C ARG A 77 -15.04 2.25 2.39
N LEU A 78 -15.12 2.94 3.52
CA LEU A 78 -16.12 2.61 4.53
C LEU A 78 -17.50 3.02 4.06
N SER A 79 -18.49 2.15 4.25
CA SER A 79 -19.86 2.42 3.80
C SER A 79 -20.54 3.49 4.65
N SER A 80 -20.20 3.56 5.93
CA SER A 80 -20.82 4.52 6.86
C SER A 80 -20.08 5.86 6.90
N GLU A 81 -18.80 5.86 6.52
CA GLU A 81 -17.95 7.06 6.53
C GLU A 81 -17.15 7.09 5.25
N LYS A 82 -17.74 7.59 4.18
CA LYS A 82 -17.17 7.49 2.83
C LYS A 82 -15.88 8.29 2.63
N HIS A 83 -15.55 9.15 3.56
CA HIS A 83 -14.28 9.89 3.54
C HIS A 83 -13.13 9.08 4.14
N LYS A 84 -13.42 7.89 4.67
CA LYS A 84 -12.42 7.00 5.27
C LYS A 84 -12.34 5.69 4.50
N ALA A 85 -11.20 5.04 4.62
CA ALA A 85 -10.96 3.72 4.05
C ALA A 85 -10.32 2.81 5.07
N PHE A 86 -10.57 1.53 4.89
CA PHE A 86 -9.89 0.47 5.61
C PHE A 86 -8.80 -0.07 4.69
N VAL A 87 -7.57 -0.09 5.18
CA VAL A 87 -6.42 -0.60 4.45
C VAL A 87 -5.96 -1.88 5.11
N ARG A 88 -5.79 -2.92 4.32
CA ARG A 88 -5.29 -4.20 4.79
C ARG A 88 -4.09 -4.61 3.94
N ILE A 89 -2.99 -4.93 4.60
CA ILE A 89 -1.79 -5.41 3.95
C ILE A 89 -1.58 -6.85 4.38
N GLN A 90 -1.56 -7.76 3.41
CA GLN A 90 -1.36 -9.18 3.64
C GLN A 90 -0.08 -9.62 2.96
N GLY A 91 0.71 -10.40 3.68
CA GLY A 91 1.93 -10.97 3.11
C GLY A 91 1.69 -12.37 2.61
N PHE A 92 2.43 -12.80 1.59
CA PHE A 92 2.39 -14.17 1.09
C PHE A 92 3.82 -14.62 0.79
N SER A 93 4.05 -15.95 0.92
CA SER A 93 5.41 -16.49 0.79
C SER A 93 5.76 -16.81 -0.66
N GLU A 94 4.77 -17.19 -1.48
CA GLU A 94 4.98 -17.59 -2.86
C GLU A 94 3.74 -17.32 -3.69
N SER A 95 3.94 -17.13 -5.00
CA SER A 95 2.83 -17.09 -5.94
C SER A 95 3.21 -17.88 -7.19
N PHE A 96 2.26 -18.64 -7.72
CA PHE A 96 2.41 -19.42 -8.95
C PHE A 96 1.21 -19.13 -9.82
N GLY A 97 1.39 -18.26 -10.80
CA GLY A 97 0.26 -17.80 -11.60
C GLY A 97 -0.73 -17.08 -10.69
N ASP A 98 -1.96 -17.57 -10.64
CA ASP A 98 -3.01 -16.98 -9.81
C ASP A 98 -3.03 -17.55 -8.39
N GLU A 99 -2.18 -18.52 -8.10
CA GLU A 99 -2.19 -19.20 -6.81
C GLU A 99 -1.23 -18.50 -5.84
N ILE A 100 -1.80 -18.06 -4.71
CA ILE A 100 -1.03 -17.38 -3.68
C ILE A 100 -1.00 -18.24 -2.43
N LYS A 101 0.19 -18.48 -1.90
CA LYS A 101 0.39 -19.36 -0.76
C LYS A 101 0.69 -18.60 0.52
N ASN A 102 0.09 -19.06 1.61
CA ASN A 102 0.35 -18.56 2.96
C ASN A 102 0.02 -17.07 3.10
N LEU A 103 -1.14 -16.69 2.59
CA LEU A 103 -1.61 -15.31 2.71
C LEU A 103 -2.00 -15.02 4.16
N GLU A 104 -1.33 -14.07 4.77
CA GLU A 104 -1.56 -13.71 6.17
C GLU A 104 -1.61 -12.20 6.32
N GLU A 105 -2.49 -11.73 7.19
CA GLU A 105 -2.56 -10.30 7.47
C GLU A 105 -1.31 -9.85 8.21
N LEU A 106 -0.65 -8.81 7.69
CA LEU A 106 0.48 -8.18 8.33
C LEU A 106 0.02 -7.01 9.21
N ILE A 107 -0.83 -6.15 8.67
CA ILE A 107 -1.34 -4.99 9.37
C ILE A 107 -2.62 -4.52 8.69
N SER A 108 -3.55 -3.97 9.47
CA SER A 108 -4.72 -3.29 8.94
C SER A 108 -4.98 -2.03 9.76
N PHE A 109 -5.57 -1.03 9.12
CA PHE A 109 -5.86 0.24 9.78
C PHE A 109 -6.90 1.03 8.99
N GLU A 110 -7.52 1.99 9.66
CA GLU A 110 -8.40 2.95 9.00
C GLU A 110 -7.63 4.24 8.77
N ILE A 111 -7.91 4.91 7.67
CA ILE A 111 -7.27 6.16 7.33
C ILE A 111 -8.25 7.06 6.58
N ASN A 112 -8.17 8.35 6.79
CA ASN A 112 -8.89 9.33 5.99
C ASN A 112 -8.34 9.27 4.56
N ILE A 113 -9.24 9.20 3.57
CA ILE A 113 -8.82 9.06 2.17
C ILE A 113 -8.00 10.25 1.71
N ASN A 114 -8.35 11.47 2.11
CA ASN A 114 -7.55 12.63 1.74
C ASN A 114 -6.14 12.55 2.33
N SER A 115 -6.02 12.06 3.55
CA SER A 115 -4.71 11.86 4.18
C SER A 115 -3.89 10.83 3.41
N LEU A 116 -4.53 9.73 3.02
CA LEU A 116 -3.85 8.70 2.22
C LEU A 116 -3.35 9.28 0.90
N LEU A 117 -4.19 10.06 0.21
CA LEU A 117 -3.81 10.65 -1.06
C LEU A 117 -2.66 11.66 -0.91
N ILE A 118 -2.68 12.45 0.15
CA ILE A 118 -1.62 13.42 0.40
C ILE A 118 -0.30 12.72 0.68
N ILE A 119 -0.31 11.72 1.54
CA ILE A 119 0.90 10.95 1.86
C ILE A 119 1.44 10.30 0.59
N ALA A 120 0.57 9.66 -0.17
CA ALA A 120 0.96 9.01 -1.42
C ALA A 120 1.57 10.01 -2.40
N TYR A 121 0.92 11.16 -2.58
CA TYR A 121 1.42 12.20 -3.47
C TYR A 121 2.83 12.64 -3.08
N LEU A 122 3.05 12.91 -1.79
CA LEU A 122 4.35 13.37 -1.32
C LEU A 122 5.44 12.32 -1.54
N GLN A 123 5.13 11.06 -1.33
CA GLN A 123 6.10 9.98 -1.53
C GLN A 123 6.40 9.76 -3.01
N LEU A 124 5.36 9.75 -3.84
CA LEU A 124 5.53 9.52 -5.27
C LEU A 124 6.18 10.70 -5.97
N LYS A 125 5.96 11.91 -5.49
CA LYS A 125 6.59 13.11 -6.03
C LYS A 125 8.11 13.04 -5.92
N LYS A 126 8.63 12.46 -4.86
CA LYS A 126 10.09 12.27 -4.70
C LYS A 126 10.66 11.45 -5.84
N ARG A 127 9.87 10.53 -6.38
CA ARG A 127 10.33 9.66 -7.48
C ARG A 127 10.45 10.41 -8.80
N SER A 128 9.63 11.42 -9.00
CA SER A 128 9.57 12.13 -10.28
C SER A 128 10.80 13.00 -10.55
N TYR A 129 11.63 13.23 -9.55
CA TYR A 129 12.87 14.01 -9.71
C TYR A 129 14.09 13.13 -9.93
N ARG A 130 13.89 11.88 -10.25
CA ARG A 130 15.01 10.94 -10.40
C ARG A 130 15.20 10.51 -11.88
#